data_20aaa075253b2357b3c443111cffcb7f
#
_entry.id   20aaa075253b2357b3c443111cffcb7f
#
_cell.length_a   1.000
_cell.length_b   1.000
_cell.length_c   1.000
_cell.angle_alpha   90.00
_cell.angle_beta   90.00
_cell.angle_gamma   90.00
#
_symmetry.space_group_name_H-M   'P 1'
#
loop_
_entity.id
_entity.type
_entity.pdbx_description
1 polymer ?
#
loop_
_entity_poly.entity_id
_entity_poly.type
_entity_poly.pdbx_seq_one_letter_code
_entity_poly.pdbx_strand_id
1 'polypeptide(L)'
;KGKFERYKFLSHIYPYNSLFARIIMGNLNFSTKDVSENGFTAQTGIWEQPIDSITFLKNEILDKQKVHSLNKFLKECKKKGTSLYVVYSPTYRKEKNTSKSIDYIKNACKEYDIPFISYQNNPNFTNNLLFHDFDHLNDKGADCFSSDIATYIKKAKKH
;
A
#
# COMPACT_ATOMS: atom_id res chain seq x y z
N LYS A 1 -16.74 28.43 5.45
CA LYS A 1 -16.42 27.30 6.36
C LYS A 1 -16.59 27.79 7.78
N GLY A 2 -17.62 27.26 8.49
CA GLY A 2 -18.08 27.84 9.74
C GLY A 2 -17.08 27.67 10.89
N LYS A 3 -17.18 28.57 11.87
CA LYS A 3 -16.36 28.55 13.10
C LYS A 3 -16.44 27.20 13.83
N PHE A 4 -17.53 26.45 13.69
CA PHE A 4 -17.75 25.11 14.26
C PHE A 4 -16.79 24.02 13.72
N GLU A 5 -16.34 24.11 12.49
CA GLU A 5 -15.40 23.16 11.91
C GLU A 5 -14.01 23.20 12.58
N ARG A 6 -13.59 24.38 13.05
CA ARG A 6 -12.31 24.55 13.77
C ARG A 6 -12.28 23.84 15.12
N TYR A 7 -13.40 23.82 15.84
CA TYR A 7 -13.49 23.14 17.15
C TYR A 7 -13.45 21.61 17.03
N LYS A 8 -13.89 21.06 15.90
CA LYS A 8 -13.84 19.62 15.64
C LYS A 8 -12.40 19.11 15.57
N PHE A 9 -11.47 19.92 15.07
CA PHE A 9 -10.05 19.55 14.95
C PHE A 9 -9.22 19.84 16.21
N LEU A 10 -9.80 20.46 17.24
CA LEU A 10 -9.16 20.61 18.55
C LEU A 10 -9.19 19.31 19.36
N SER A 11 -10.09 18.39 19.04
CA SER A 11 -10.14 17.07 19.66
C SER A 11 -9.34 16.07 18.83
N HIS A 12 -8.27 15.51 19.41
CA HIS A 12 -7.51 14.42 18.82
C HIS A 12 -8.35 13.17 18.53
N ILE A 13 -9.51 13.05 19.17
CA ILE A 13 -10.43 11.89 19.04
C ILE A 13 -11.43 12.11 17.91
N TYR A 14 -11.74 13.35 17.53
CA TYR A 14 -12.77 13.64 16.54
C TYR A 14 -12.55 13.00 15.17
N PRO A 15 -11.33 12.98 14.59
CA PRO A 15 -11.08 12.29 13.32
C PRO A 15 -11.36 10.79 13.36
N TYR A 16 -11.36 10.20 14.55
CA TYR A 16 -11.56 8.77 14.78
C TYR A 16 -12.94 8.42 15.35
N ASN A 17 -13.84 9.40 15.44
CA ASN A 17 -15.15 9.23 16.09
C ASN A 17 -15.99 8.13 15.43
N SER A 18 -15.91 7.97 14.11
CA SER A 18 -16.56 6.87 13.39
C SER A 18 -15.91 5.49 13.64
N LEU A 19 -14.64 5.46 14.05
CA LEU A 19 -13.92 4.24 14.37
C LEU A 19 -14.14 3.80 15.81
N PHE A 20 -14.47 4.74 16.72
CA PHE A 20 -14.64 4.44 18.14
C PHE A 20 -15.74 3.39 18.38
N ALA A 21 -16.89 3.55 17.76
CA ALA A 21 -17.98 2.57 17.83
C ALA A 21 -17.56 1.22 17.25
N ARG A 22 -16.83 1.21 16.13
CA ARG A 22 -16.32 -0.03 15.51
C ARG A 22 -15.29 -0.73 16.39
N ILE A 23 -14.40 0.00 17.05
CA ILE A 23 -13.42 -0.55 17.98
C ILE A 23 -14.12 -1.18 19.19
N ILE A 24 -15.11 -0.49 19.77
CA ILE A 24 -15.88 -1.03 20.90
C ILE A 24 -16.65 -2.28 20.46
N MET A 25 -17.37 -2.23 19.35
CA MET A 25 -18.13 -3.37 18.83
C MET A 25 -17.23 -4.55 18.47
N GLY A 26 -16.06 -4.30 17.89
CA GLY A 26 -15.07 -5.34 17.60
C GLY A 26 -14.54 -6.02 18.86
N ASN A 27 -14.23 -5.25 19.91
CA ASN A 27 -13.77 -5.78 21.20
C ASN A 27 -14.87 -6.53 21.98
N LEU A 28 -16.14 -6.21 21.73
CA LEU A 28 -17.28 -6.90 22.34
C LEU A 28 -17.78 -8.10 21.52
N ASN A 29 -17.02 -8.53 20.49
CA ASN A 29 -17.38 -9.62 19.59
C ASN A 29 -18.77 -9.48 18.93
N PHE A 30 -19.29 -8.27 18.79
CA PHE A 30 -20.42 -8.02 17.91
C PHE A 30 -19.92 -8.14 16.46
N SER A 31 -20.04 -9.36 15.92
CA SER A 31 -19.66 -9.71 14.57
C SER A 31 -20.36 -8.79 13.57
N THR A 32 -19.65 -7.81 13.06
CA THR A 32 -19.97 -7.25 11.76
C THR A 32 -19.57 -8.31 10.74
N LYS A 33 -20.43 -8.61 9.79
CA LYS A 33 -20.31 -9.69 8.80
C LYS A 33 -19.12 -9.55 7.81
N ASP A 34 -18.21 -8.64 8.03
CA ASP A 34 -16.97 -8.54 7.29
C ASP A 34 -15.95 -9.50 7.93
N VAL A 35 -16.06 -10.75 7.58
CA VAL A 35 -15.12 -11.79 7.98
C VAL A 35 -13.82 -11.54 7.21
N SER A 36 -12.98 -10.67 7.74
CA SER A 36 -11.59 -10.62 7.29
C SER A 36 -10.84 -11.77 7.96
N GLU A 37 -10.45 -12.77 7.22
CA GLU A 37 -9.57 -13.81 7.71
C GLU A 37 -8.18 -13.21 7.99
N ASN A 38 -7.82 -13.09 9.27
CA ASN A 38 -6.51 -12.55 9.68
C ASN A 38 -6.18 -11.15 9.13
N GLY A 39 -7.19 -10.29 8.96
CA GLY A 39 -7.01 -8.93 8.44
C GLY A 39 -7.03 -8.84 6.91
N PHE A 40 -7.24 -9.94 6.20
CA PHE A 40 -7.45 -9.95 4.76
C PHE A 40 -8.94 -9.89 4.44
N THR A 41 -9.35 -8.92 3.63
CA THR A 41 -10.69 -8.83 3.06
C THR A 41 -10.60 -9.07 1.56
N ALA A 42 -11.12 -10.22 1.11
CA ALA A 42 -11.12 -10.56 -0.31
C ALA A 42 -11.97 -9.56 -1.10
N GLN A 43 -11.38 -9.00 -2.14
CA GLN A 43 -12.10 -8.18 -3.12
C GLN A 43 -12.51 -9.10 -4.28
N THR A 44 -13.81 -9.26 -4.47
CA THR A 44 -14.35 -10.01 -5.61
C THR A 44 -14.67 -9.07 -6.76
N GLY A 45 -14.67 -9.59 -7.97
CA GLY A 45 -14.98 -8.83 -9.18
C GLY A 45 -13.79 -8.76 -10.14
N ILE A 46 -14.10 -8.27 -11.32
CA ILE A 46 -13.15 -8.13 -12.43
C ILE A 46 -13.34 -6.74 -13.02
N TRP A 47 -12.24 -6.05 -13.30
CA TRP A 47 -12.30 -4.77 -13.98
C TRP A 47 -12.50 -4.96 -15.48
N GLU A 48 -13.65 -4.51 -16.00
CA GLU A 48 -14.03 -4.70 -17.42
C GLU A 48 -13.88 -3.44 -18.27
N GLN A 49 -13.61 -2.29 -17.63
CA GLN A 49 -13.51 -1.03 -18.39
C GLN A 49 -12.11 -0.82 -18.96
N PRO A 50 -12.01 -0.17 -20.14
CA PRO A 50 -10.72 0.20 -20.70
C PRO A 50 -10.00 1.18 -19.78
N ILE A 51 -8.68 1.05 -19.68
CA ILE A 51 -7.84 1.89 -18.82
C ILE A 51 -6.82 2.64 -19.66
N ASP A 52 -6.79 3.95 -19.46
CA ASP A 52 -5.73 4.79 -19.99
C ASP A 52 -4.43 4.61 -19.21
N SER A 53 -3.31 4.74 -19.91
CA SER A 53 -2.03 4.78 -19.26
C SER A 53 -1.88 6.06 -18.44
N ILE A 54 -1.22 5.97 -17.28
CA ILE A 54 -0.91 7.13 -16.45
C ILE A 54 0.49 7.67 -16.75
N THR A 55 0.62 8.99 -16.71
CA THR A 55 1.90 9.69 -16.75
C THR A 55 2.01 10.55 -15.51
N PHE A 56 3.00 10.29 -14.67
CA PHE A 56 3.23 11.10 -13.46
C PHE A 56 3.87 12.44 -13.81
N LEU A 57 3.53 13.48 -13.06
CA LEU A 57 4.07 14.82 -13.26
C LEU A 57 5.56 14.86 -12.89
N LYS A 58 6.41 15.42 -13.76
CA LYS A 58 7.84 15.59 -13.48
C LYS A 58 8.11 16.52 -12.31
N ASN A 59 7.22 17.48 -12.04
CA ASN A 59 7.32 18.48 -10.97
C ASN A 59 6.57 18.07 -9.69
N GLU A 60 6.36 16.79 -9.46
CA GLU A 60 5.77 16.29 -8.22
C GLU A 60 6.56 16.80 -7.01
N ILE A 61 5.85 17.39 -6.05
CA ILE A 61 6.44 17.87 -4.79
C ILE A 61 6.27 16.80 -3.73
N LEU A 62 7.38 16.33 -3.19
CA LEU A 62 7.35 15.34 -2.11
C LEU A 62 6.89 16.02 -0.81
N ASP A 63 5.98 15.37 -0.11
CA ASP A 63 5.56 15.76 1.23
C ASP A 63 6.71 15.52 2.23
N LYS A 64 7.21 16.62 2.80
CA LYS A 64 8.35 16.58 3.73
C LYS A 64 8.09 15.73 4.97
N GLN A 65 6.85 15.70 5.47
CA GLN A 65 6.50 14.92 6.66
C GLN A 65 6.50 13.42 6.34
N LYS A 66 5.95 13.03 5.17
CA LYS A 66 5.98 11.64 4.70
C LYS A 66 7.41 11.16 4.46
N VAL A 67 8.23 12.00 3.81
CA VAL A 67 9.67 11.74 3.60
C VAL A 67 10.39 11.52 4.93
N HIS A 68 10.20 12.42 5.89
CA HIS A 68 10.81 12.29 7.22
C HIS A 68 10.38 11.00 7.93
N SER A 69 9.07 10.70 7.90
CA SER A 69 8.51 9.50 8.53
C SER A 69 9.04 8.22 7.90
N LEU A 70 9.15 8.17 6.56
CA LEU A 70 9.74 7.04 5.85
C LEU A 70 11.20 6.83 6.27
N ASN A 71 12.03 7.87 6.21
CA ASN A 71 13.44 7.76 6.57
C ASN A 71 13.64 7.30 8.02
N LYS A 72 12.85 7.84 8.94
CA LYS A 72 12.85 7.40 10.34
C LYS A 72 12.49 5.93 10.46
N PHE A 73 11.46 5.47 9.76
CA PHE A 73 11.04 4.08 9.77
C PHE A 73 12.12 3.14 9.23
N LEU A 74 12.70 3.44 8.05
CA LEU A 74 13.76 2.63 7.44
C LEU A 74 14.98 2.54 8.37
N LYS A 75 15.40 3.67 8.94
CA LYS A 75 16.50 3.75 9.90
C LYS A 75 16.26 2.89 11.14
N GLU A 76 15.07 2.95 11.71
CA GLU A 76 14.71 2.15 12.89
C GLU A 76 14.68 0.65 12.58
N CYS A 77 14.16 0.26 11.42
CA CYS A 77 14.19 -1.14 10.97
C CYS A 77 15.63 -1.65 10.83
N LYS A 78 16.50 -0.88 10.17
CA LYS A 78 17.93 -1.22 10.05
C LYS A 78 18.60 -1.35 11.41
N LYS A 79 18.38 -0.37 12.31
CA LYS A 79 18.94 -0.37 13.67
C LYS A 79 18.51 -1.59 14.49
N LYS A 80 17.26 -2.04 14.34
CA LYS A 80 16.71 -3.19 15.07
C LYS A 80 17.02 -4.53 14.41
N GLY A 81 17.68 -4.56 13.27
CA GLY A 81 17.94 -5.79 12.51
C GLY A 81 16.67 -6.43 11.94
N THR A 82 15.60 -5.64 11.74
CA THR A 82 14.34 -6.14 11.18
C THR A 82 14.53 -6.46 9.70
N SER A 83 14.19 -7.68 9.30
CA SER A 83 14.14 -8.05 7.88
C SER A 83 12.97 -7.33 7.21
N LEU A 84 13.28 -6.24 6.51
CA LEU A 84 12.29 -5.42 5.80
C LEU A 84 12.44 -5.61 4.30
N TYR A 85 11.32 -5.77 3.61
CA TYR A 85 11.20 -5.74 2.17
C TYR A 85 10.19 -4.66 1.79
N VAL A 86 10.55 -3.77 0.89
CA VAL A 86 9.66 -2.74 0.38
C VAL A 86 9.19 -3.16 -1.00
N VAL A 87 7.88 -3.17 -1.21
CA VAL A 87 7.29 -3.67 -2.45
C VAL A 87 6.39 -2.59 -3.04
N TYR A 88 6.58 -2.30 -4.33
CA TYR A 88 5.63 -1.52 -5.11
C TYR A 88 4.69 -2.49 -5.83
N SER A 89 3.42 -2.52 -5.40
CA SER A 89 2.40 -3.45 -5.89
C SER A 89 2.07 -3.22 -7.36
N PRO A 90 1.60 -4.24 -8.08
CA PRO A 90 1.15 -4.07 -9.45
C PRO A 90 -0.14 -3.25 -9.50
N THR A 91 -0.28 -2.47 -10.56
CA THR A 91 -1.54 -1.82 -10.96
C THR A 91 -1.92 -2.33 -12.34
N TYR A 92 -3.22 -2.39 -12.65
CA TYR A 92 -3.65 -2.72 -14.01
C TYR A 92 -3.33 -1.58 -14.98
N ARG A 93 -3.33 -0.35 -14.46
CA ARG A 93 -3.01 0.85 -15.24
C ARG A 93 -1.54 0.87 -15.62
N LYS A 94 -1.28 0.94 -16.93
CA LYS A 94 0.09 1.04 -17.44
C LYS A 94 0.70 2.39 -17.10
N GLU A 95 1.84 2.39 -16.42
CA GLU A 95 2.57 3.59 -16.05
C GLU A 95 3.63 3.91 -17.13
N LYS A 96 3.56 5.11 -17.72
CA LYS A 96 4.52 5.56 -18.75
C LYS A 96 5.86 6.00 -18.17
N ASN A 97 5.87 6.41 -16.91
CA ASN A 97 7.06 6.82 -16.17
C ASN A 97 6.88 6.49 -14.70
N THR A 98 7.94 6.56 -13.92
CA THR A 98 7.91 6.38 -12.47
C THR A 98 7.58 7.70 -11.80
N SER A 99 6.80 7.69 -10.71
CA SER A 99 6.57 8.86 -9.90
C SER A 99 7.83 9.24 -9.11
N LYS A 100 7.98 10.53 -8.81
CA LYS A 100 9.08 11.01 -7.97
C LYS A 100 9.06 10.40 -6.57
N SER A 101 7.86 10.10 -6.05
CA SER A 101 7.69 9.43 -4.76
C SER A 101 8.27 8.02 -4.77
N ILE A 102 8.04 7.24 -5.84
CA ILE A 102 8.58 5.89 -5.97
C ILE A 102 10.09 5.90 -6.16
N ASP A 103 10.60 6.82 -7.00
CA ASP A 103 12.06 6.99 -7.17
C ASP A 103 12.73 7.35 -5.84
N TYR A 104 12.10 8.22 -5.04
CA TYR A 104 12.60 8.56 -3.71
C TYR A 104 12.64 7.33 -2.78
N ILE A 105 11.54 6.57 -2.70
CA ILE A 105 11.46 5.35 -1.88
C ILE A 105 12.54 4.35 -2.28
N LYS A 106 12.71 4.10 -3.58
CA LYS A 106 13.74 3.20 -4.13
C LYS A 106 15.15 3.62 -3.71
N ASN A 107 15.46 4.93 -3.82
CA ASN A 107 16.76 5.46 -3.43
C ASN A 107 16.98 5.38 -1.91
N ALA A 108 15.97 5.71 -1.10
CA ALA A 108 16.04 5.57 0.34
C ALA A 108 16.24 4.11 0.77
N CYS A 109 15.56 3.17 0.15
CA CYS A 109 15.76 1.73 0.41
C CYS A 109 17.20 1.30 0.11
N LYS A 110 17.77 1.78 -1.00
CA LYS A 110 19.18 1.52 -1.36
C LYS A 110 20.16 2.08 -0.32
N GLU A 111 19.91 3.28 0.20
CA GLU A 111 20.74 3.92 1.23
C GLU A 111 20.80 3.08 2.52
N TYR A 112 19.67 2.47 2.90
CA TYR A 112 19.58 1.62 4.09
C TYR A 112 19.85 0.13 3.82
N ASP A 113 20.22 -0.25 2.60
CA ASP A 113 20.45 -1.64 2.19
C ASP A 113 19.21 -2.52 2.41
N ILE A 114 18.04 -1.98 2.05
CA ILE A 114 16.74 -2.62 2.15
C ILE A 114 16.28 -3.01 0.73
N PRO A 115 15.91 -4.28 0.50
CA PRO A 115 15.40 -4.72 -0.80
C PRO A 115 14.15 -3.94 -1.21
N PHE A 116 14.18 -3.38 -2.43
CA PHE A 116 13.03 -2.75 -3.08
C PHE A 116 12.60 -3.59 -4.29
N ILE A 117 11.38 -4.07 -4.28
CA ILE A 117 10.80 -4.92 -5.32
C ILE A 117 9.73 -4.13 -6.04
N SER A 118 9.86 -3.93 -7.35
CA SER A 118 8.87 -3.22 -8.15
C SER A 118 8.12 -4.16 -9.07
N TYR A 119 6.80 -4.09 -9.01
CA TYR A 119 5.88 -4.74 -9.95
C TYR A 119 5.30 -3.76 -10.97
N GLN A 120 5.89 -2.58 -11.10
CA GLN A 120 5.51 -1.60 -12.12
C GLN A 120 5.54 -2.23 -13.51
N ASN A 121 4.41 -2.19 -14.21
CA ASN A 121 4.25 -2.77 -15.55
C ASN A 121 4.72 -4.25 -15.66
N ASN A 122 4.64 -5.02 -14.57
CA ASN A 122 5.07 -6.42 -14.57
C ASN A 122 4.17 -7.25 -15.53
N PRO A 123 4.73 -8.00 -16.49
CA PRO A 123 3.95 -8.75 -17.48
C PRO A 123 3.00 -9.80 -16.89
N ASN A 124 3.30 -10.33 -15.70
CA ASN A 124 2.44 -11.30 -15.02
C ASN A 124 1.14 -10.66 -14.48
N PHE A 125 1.08 -9.32 -14.39
CA PHE A 125 -0.05 -8.56 -13.86
C PHE A 125 -0.63 -7.62 -14.94
N THR A 126 -0.81 -8.11 -16.16
CA THR A 126 -1.43 -7.36 -17.26
C THR A 126 -2.86 -7.83 -17.58
N ASN A 127 -3.33 -8.90 -16.91
CA ASN A 127 -4.64 -9.47 -17.13
C ASN A 127 -5.66 -8.81 -16.17
N ASN A 128 -6.74 -8.26 -16.72
CA ASN A 128 -7.84 -7.66 -15.96
C ASN A 128 -8.53 -8.64 -14.98
N LEU A 129 -8.47 -9.95 -15.27
CA LEU A 129 -9.01 -10.99 -14.39
C LEU A 129 -8.35 -11.05 -12.99
N LEU A 130 -7.22 -10.34 -12.80
CA LEU A 130 -6.50 -10.26 -11.53
C LEU A 130 -6.81 -8.98 -10.76
N PHE A 131 -7.67 -8.09 -11.28
CA PHE A 131 -7.93 -6.79 -10.68
C PHE A 131 -9.39 -6.58 -10.37
N HIS A 132 -9.66 -6.03 -9.18
CA HIS A 132 -10.97 -5.57 -8.77
C HIS A 132 -11.30 -4.19 -9.38
N ASP A 133 -10.32 -3.31 -9.40
CA ASP A 133 -10.33 -2.02 -10.09
C ASP A 133 -8.96 -1.75 -10.73
N PHE A 134 -8.74 -0.55 -11.25
CA PHE A 134 -7.50 -0.21 -11.95
C PHE A 134 -6.25 -0.15 -11.04
N ASP A 135 -6.39 -0.05 -9.73
CA ASP A 135 -5.30 0.05 -8.76
C ASP A 135 -5.26 -1.12 -7.76
N HIS A 136 -6.34 -1.90 -7.63
CA HIS A 136 -6.45 -2.95 -6.63
C HIS A 136 -6.61 -4.33 -7.23
N LEU A 137 -5.80 -5.26 -6.77
CA LEU A 137 -5.94 -6.68 -7.09
C LEU A 137 -7.23 -7.23 -6.48
N ASN A 138 -7.88 -8.17 -7.20
CA ASN A 138 -8.92 -9.01 -6.62
C ASN A 138 -8.29 -10.18 -5.83
N ASP A 139 -9.12 -11.09 -5.31
CA ASP A 139 -8.70 -12.28 -4.55
C ASP A 139 -7.64 -13.10 -5.31
N LYS A 140 -7.89 -13.42 -6.57
CA LYS A 140 -6.96 -14.20 -7.42
C LYS A 140 -5.65 -13.45 -7.66
N GLY A 141 -5.73 -12.15 -7.94
CA GLY A 141 -4.56 -11.31 -8.11
C GLY A 141 -3.73 -11.20 -6.84
N ALA A 142 -4.37 -11.09 -5.68
CA ALA A 142 -3.72 -11.05 -4.38
C ALA A 142 -3.00 -12.37 -4.06
N ASP A 143 -3.62 -13.52 -4.37
CA ASP A 143 -2.99 -14.84 -4.21
C ASP A 143 -1.74 -15.00 -5.08
N CYS A 144 -1.84 -14.63 -6.36
CA CYS A 144 -0.70 -14.66 -7.28
C CYS A 144 0.44 -13.76 -6.78
N PHE A 145 0.12 -12.54 -6.37
CA PHE A 145 1.07 -11.54 -5.90
C PHE A 145 1.76 -11.98 -4.60
N SER A 146 0.99 -12.48 -3.63
CA SER A 146 1.52 -12.97 -2.36
C SER A 146 2.44 -14.18 -2.54
N SER A 147 2.09 -15.10 -3.45
CA SER A 147 2.90 -16.26 -3.78
C SER A 147 4.24 -15.88 -4.42
N ASP A 148 4.21 -14.86 -5.30
CA ASP A 148 5.42 -14.38 -5.98
C ASP A 148 6.37 -13.69 -4.99
N ILE A 149 5.85 -12.82 -4.12
CA ILE A 149 6.62 -12.19 -3.03
C ILE A 149 7.19 -13.26 -2.08
N ALA A 150 6.40 -14.24 -1.66
CA ALA A 150 6.86 -15.29 -0.78
C ALA A 150 8.02 -16.10 -1.41
N THR A 151 7.95 -16.35 -2.71
CA THR A 151 9.00 -17.01 -3.48
C THR A 151 10.28 -16.17 -3.51
N TYR A 152 10.15 -14.86 -3.74
CA TYR A 152 11.28 -13.92 -3.69
C TYR A 152 11.96 -13.93 -2.32
N ILE A 153 11.19 -13.78 -1.24
CA ILE A 153 11.72 -13.75 0.13
C ILE A 153 12.43 -15.06 0.49
N LYS A 154 11.87 -16.21 0.08
CA LYS A 154 12.50 -17.53 0.31
C LYS A 154 13.85 -17.64 -0.41
N LYS A 155 13.98 -17.12 -1.62
CA LYS A 155 15.24 -17.09 -2.36
C LYS A 155 16.26 -16.15 -1.71
N ALA A 156 15.82 -14.94 -1.30
CA ALA A 156 16.69 -13.97 -0.66
C ALA A 156 17.25 -14.41 0.70
N LYS A 157 16.55 -15.30 1.43
CA LYS A 157 17.02 -15.85 2.72
C LYS A 157 18.03 -17.00 2.58
N LYS A 158 18.22 -17.55 1.37
CA LYS A 158 19.15 -18.66 1.11
C LYS A 158 20.57 -18.19 0.76
N HIS A 159 20.74 -16.90 0.58
CA HIS A 159 22.00 -16.21 0.32
C HIS A 159 22.40 -15.32 1.50
#